data_c33ac370f7bd3a4169b4d64a2ccd66a2
#
_entry.id   c33ac370f7bd3a4169b4d64a2ccd66a2
#
_cell.length_a   1.000
_cell.length_b   1.000
_cell.length_c   1.000
_cell.angle_alpha   90.00
_cell.angle_beta   90.00
_cell.angle_gamma   90.00
#
_symmetry.space_group_name_H-M   'P 1'
#
loop_
_entity.id
_entity.type
_entity.pdbx_description
1 polymer ?
#
loop_
_entity_poly.entity_id
_entity_poly.type
_entity_poly.pdbx_seq_one_letter_code
_entity_poly.pdbx_strand_id
1 'polypeptide(L)'
;MIKSEEKSAYFAAERTDIEGSGADPRRHIFRLENEGIMFRTAHFDTEKGGDPIEILHTTDFHLNCLDAVDCIERRPCILSTREFRLGFRDGSTVPNTVRTMALSKFFDQTVVTGDTLDYITHGTFDLTKRLVWDVCPDAFVTIGGHDITRVMQGKVPDDTTLESRYALLSENWRHDIHYVSRVLGDKVRVVAVNNGQSRFFSHQTERLRADISDARARGHIVLLFWHEPICTRNPNEVDVVPIRVNDGSGTRDFCHSFIGKDGQTCAESLEFYNLVTHNADVIRGIFCGHWHSDFYTEILAETPDGKKTVIPQYVLTGNMYDKGHALIITVD
;
A
#
# COMPACT_ATOMS: atom_id res chain seq x y z
N MET A 1 6.66 27.10 -5.37
CA MET A 1 7.91 27.42 -6.10
C MET A 1 9.15 26.76 -5.47
N ILE A 2 9.43 26.91 -4.18
CA ILE A 2 10.61 26.27 -3.52
C ILE A 2 10.55 24.74 -3.61
N LYS A 3 9.37 24.13 -3.42
CA LYS A 3 9.18 22.66 -3.51
C LYS A 3 9.52 22.07 -4.88
N SER A 4 9.26 22.77 -5.97
CA SER A 4 9.51 22.26 -7.32
C SER A 4 11.00 22.29 -7.72
N GLU A 5 11.75 23.26 -7.28
CA GLU A 5 13.19 23.37 -7.56
C GLU A 5 14.00 22.36 -6.74
N GLU A 6 13.71 22.23 -5.43
CA GLU A 6 14.33 21.21 -4.58
C GLU A 6 13.99 19.79 -5.06
N LYS A 7 12.74 19.57 -5.48
CA LYS A 7 12.30 18.31 -6.04
C LYS A 7 13.00 18.00 -7.35
N SER A 8 13.06 18.94 -8.28
CA SER A 8 13.77 18.77 -9.54
C SER A 8 15.25 18.48 -9.35
N ALA A 9 15.91 19.13 -8.38
CA ALA A 9 17.30 18.87 -8.04
C ALA A 9 17.47 17.45 -7.45
N TYR A 10 16.55 17.00 -6.61
CA TYR A 10 16.58 15.66 -6.01
C TYR A 10 16.39 14.55 -7.06
N PHE A 11 15.48 14.74 -8.02
CA PHE A 11 15.15 13.76 -9.06
C PHE A 11 15.93 13.95 -10.38
N ALA A 12 16.95 14.79 -10.41
CA ALA A 12 17.80 15.02 -11.58
C ALA A 12 18.73 13.85 -11.94
N ALA A 13 18.66 12.72 -11.20
CA ALA A 13 19.39 11.51 -11.48
C ALA A 13 18.89 10.83 -12.77
N GLU A 14 19.78 10.11 -13.46
CA GLU A 14 19.55 9.46 -14.74
C GLU A 14 18.28 8.58 -14.74
N ARG A 15 17.39 8.85 -15.68
CA ARG A 15 16.27 7.99 -16.00
C ARG A 15 16.79 6.76 -16.74
N THR A 16 16.66 5.61 -16.14
CA THR A 16 16.89 4.33 -16.83
C THR A 16 15.54 3.80 -17.28
N ASP A 17 15.24 3.95 -18.55
CA ASP A 17 14.06 3.34 -19.17
C ASP A 17 14.22 1.83 -19.16
N ILE A 18 13.26 1.12 -18.58
CA ILE A 18 13.14 -0.32 -18.80
C ILE A 18 12.26 -0.47 -20.03
N GLU A 19 12.85 -0.88 -21.13
CA GLU A 19 12.12 -1.33 -22.30
C GLU A 19 11.23 -2.51 -21.92
N GLY A 20 9.97 -2.22 -21.62
CA GLY A 20 8.90 -3.19 -21.54
C GLY A 20 8.33 -3.37 -22.93
N SER A 21 8.31 -4.59 -23.42
CA SER A 21 7.76 -4.95 -24.74
C SER A 21 6.31 -4.47 -24.86
N GLY A 22 6.07 -3.48 -25.73
CA GLY A 22 4.75 -3.19 -26.32
C GLY A 22 4.03 -1.97 -25.82
N ALA A 23 3.95 -1.05 -26.64
CA ALA A 23 2.93 -0.09 -27.11
C ALA A 23 1.92 0.58 -26.16
N ASP A 24 1.80 0.28 -24.87
CA ASP A 24 0.91 1.03 -23.97
C ASP A 24 1.75 1.94 -23.06
N PRO A 25 1.71 3.28 -23.26
CA PRO A 25 2.43 4.23 -22.41
C PRO A 25 2.04 4.15 -20.93
N ARG A 26 0.87 3.60 -20.59
CA ARG A 26 0.43 3.36 -19.21
C ARG A 26 1.18 2.22 -18.52
N ARG A 27 1.96 1.45 -19.27
CA ARG A 27 2.77 0.32 -18.79
C ARG A 27 4.25 0.67 -18.56
N HIS A 28 4.64 1.92 -18.79
CA HIS A 28 6.02 2.33 -18.59
C HIS A 28 6.33 2.45 -17.10
N ILE A 29 7.03 1.47 -16.57
CA ILE A 29 7.64 1.52 -15.25
C ILE A 29 9.03 2.11 -15.42
N PHE A 30 9.20 3.40 -15.06
CA PHE A 30 10.52 4.01 -15.00
C PHE A 30 11.21 3.61 -13.70
N ARG A 31 12.46 3.19 -13.74
CA ARG A 31 13.30 3.06 -12.56
C ARG A 31 14.19 4.28 -12.45
N LEU A 32 13.96 5.06 -11.41
CA LEU A 32 14.90 6.06 -10.94
C LEU A 32 15.52 5.49 -9.68
N GLU A 33 16.84 5.53 -9.58
CA GLU A 33 17.53 5.23 -8.32
C GLU A 33 18.22 6.50 -7.84
N ASN A 34 17.90 6.92 -6.63
CA ASN A 34 18.56 8.03 -6.00
C ASN A 34 18.74 7.75 -4.51
N GLU A 35 19.94 7.97 -3.99
CA GLU A 35 20.29 7.82 -2.56
C GLU A 35 19.80 6.49 -1.92
N GLY A 36 19.84 5.41 -2.69
CA GLY A 36 19.42 4.08 -2.22
C GLY A 36 17.90 3.86 -2.20
N ILE A 37 17.14 4.64 -2.99
CA ILE A 37 15.72 4.43 -3.21
C ILE A 37 15.47 4.11 -4.68
N MET A 38 14.69 3.05 -4.92
CA MET A 38 14.19 2.68 -6.24
C MET A 38 12.82 3.32 -6.46
N PHE A 39 12.69 4.08 -7.54
CA PHE A 39 11.45 4.76 -7.89
C PHE A 39 10.75 4.07 -9.07
N ARG A 40 9.43 4.14 -9.03
CA ARG A 40 8.53 3.84 -10.15
C ARG A 40 7.58 5.00 -10.34
N THR A 41 6.94 5.06 -11.49
CA THR A 41 5.94 6.08 -11.79
C THR A 41 4.65 5.46 -12.30
N ALA A 42 3.54 6.08 -11.95
CA ALA A 42 2.23 5.85 -12.54
C ALA A 42 1.61 7.19 -12.90
N HIS A 43 0.90 7.25 -14.01
CA HIS A 43 0.32 8.49 -14.51
C HIS A 43 -1.16 8.30 -14.84
N PHE A 44 -1.97 9.29 -14.45
CA PHE A 44 -3.41 9.30 -14.67
C PHE A 44 -3.85 10.65 -15.20
N ASP A 45 -4.52 10.63 -16.33
CA ASP A 45 -5.14 11.82 -16.90
C ASP A 45 -6.53 12.05 -16.31
N THR A 46 -6.86 13.31 -16.08
CA THR A 46 -8.22 13.75 -15.76
C THR A 46 -8.71 14.76 -16.79
N GLU A 47 -10.03 14.99 -16.83
CA GLU A 47 -10.60 16.06 -17.65
C GLU A 47 -10.44 17.45 -16.98
N LYS A 48 -9.92 17.47 -15.76
CA LYS A 48 -9.74 18.70 -14.98
C LYS A 48 -8.39 19.32 -15.23
N GLY A 49 -8.36 20.56 -15.60
CA GLY A 49 -7.14 21.34 -15.75
C GLY A 49 -6.50 21.72 -14.40
N GLY A 50 -5.39 22.45 -14.44
CA GLY A 50 -4.65 22.93 -13.28
C GLY A 50 -3.36 22.17 -13.03
N ASP A 51 -2.67 22.47 -11.95
CA ASP A 51 -1.36 21.88 -11.64
C ASP A 51 -1.48 20.37 -11.39
N PRO A 52 -0.49 19.56 -11.79
CA PRO A 52 -0.43 18.14 -11.47
C PRO A 52 -0.48 17.88 -9.95
N ILE A 53 -1.19 16.82 -9.55
CA ILE A 53 -1.19 16.31 -8.19
C ILE A 53 -0.22 15.13 -8.13
N GLU A 54 0.68 15.14 -7.17
CA GLU A 54 1.68 14.10 -7.00
C GLU A 54 1.54 13.39 -5.65
N ILE A 55 1.43 12.06 -5.71
CA ILE A 55 1.25 11.20 -4.55
C ILE A 55 2.47 10.28 -4.42
N LEU A 56 3.03 10.22 -3.22
CA LEU A 56 4.05 9.24 -2.87
C LEU A 56 3.38 8.00 -2.30
N HIS A 57 3.55 6.86 -2.95
CA HIS A 57 3.15 5.55 -2.42
C HIS A 57 4.38 4.76 -1.99
N THR A 58 4.32 4.19 -0.80
CA THR A 58 5.33 3.28 -0.24
C THR A 58 4.64 2.22 0.61
N THR A 59 5.37 1.16 1.03
CA THR A 59 4.76 0.00 1.69
C THR A 59 5.78 -0.84 2.45
N ASP A 60 5.29 -1.73 3.31
CA ASP A 60 6.06 -2.83 3.93
C ASP A 60 7.35 -2.35 4.58
N PHE A 61 7.23 -1.42 5.53
CA PHE A 61 8.37 -0.95 6.32
C PHE A 61 8.87 -1.99 7.32
N HIS A 62 7.97 -2.81 7.85
CA HIS A 62 8.27 -3.83 8.85
C HIS A 62 9.16 -3.31 9.99
N LEU A 63 8.82 -2.14 10.51
CA LEU A 63 9.54 -1.56 11.63
C LEU A 63 9.43 -2.49 12.83
N ASN A 64 10.56 -2.77 13.46
CA ASN A 64 10.66 -3.66 14.60
C ASN A 64 11.61 -3.08 15.65
N CYS A 65 11.08 -2.80 16.83
CA CYS A 65 11.83 -2.25 17.93
C CYS A 65 11.23 -2.73 19.26
N LEU A 66 12.10 -3.04 20.21
CA LEU A 66 11.72 -3.35 21.57
C LEU A 66 12.36 -2.34 22.51
N ASP A 67 11.61 -1.86 23.47
CA ASP A 67 12.11 -1.00 24.53
C ASP A 67 12.01 -1.66 25.92
N ALA A 68 12.23 -0.88 26.97
CA ALA A 68 12.23 -1.39 28.35
C ALA A 68 10.83 -1.74 28.88
N VAL A 69 9.76 -1.26 28.20
CA VAL A 69 8.36 -1.53 28.57
C VAL A 69 7.89 -2.85 27.95
N ASP A 70 8.50 -3.25 26.83
CA ASP A 70 8.13 -4.47 26.11
C ASP A 70 8.50 -5.74 26.89
N CYS A 71 7.65 -6.76 26.81
CA CYS A 71 7.84 -8.02 27.50
C CYS A 71 9.16 -8.70 27.09
N ILE A 72 10.09 -8.81 28.01
CA ILE A 72 11.43 -9.35 27.79
C ILE A 72 11.42 -10.81 27.34
N GLU A 73 10.40 -11.58 27.74
CA GLU A 73 10.24 -13.00 27.39
C GLU A 73 9.96 -13.20 25.89
N ARG A 74 9.37 -12.21 25.23
CA ARG A 74 9.06 -12.22 23.80
C ARG A 74 10.25 -11.77 22.94
N ARG A 75 11.22 -11.12 23.55
CA ARG A 75 12.37 -10.50 22.89
C ARG A 75 13.16 -11.44 21.96
N PRO A 76 13.58 -12.64 22.38
CA PRO A 76 14.34 -13.53 21.53
C PRO A 76 13.56 -14.01 20.31
N CYS A 77 12.25 -14.22 20.47
CA CYS A 77 11.39 -14.70 19.41
C CYS A 77 11.15 -13.62 18.33
N ILE A 78 10.92 -12.38 18.76
CA ILE A 78 10.66 -11.25 17.86
C ILE A 78 11.91 -10.91 17.06
N LEU A 79 13.06 -10.77 17.72
CA LEU A 79 14.30 -10.35 17.05
C LEU A 79 14.91 -11.46 16.19
N SER A 80 15.12 -12.66 16.73
CA SER A 80 15.91 -13.69 16.05
C SER A 80 15.26 -14.23 14.77
N THR A 81 13.94 -14.29 14.71
CA THR A 81 13.26 -14.89 13.56
C THR A 81 13.22 -13.92 12.38
N ARG A 82 13.12 -12.63 12.66
CA ARG A 82 13.02 -11.62 11.60
C ARG A 82 14.36 -11.21 11.06
N GLU A 83 15.39 -11.10 11.90
CA GLU A 83 16.77 -10.92 11.44
C GLU A 83 17.17 -11.97 10.42
N PHE A 84 16.77 -13.23 10.64
CA PHE A 84 17.12 -14.31 9.73
C PHE A 84 16.31 -14.30 8.43
N ARG A 85 14.98 -14.01 8.49
CA ARG A 85 14.10 -14.11 7.32
C ARG A 85 14.12 -12.90 6.41
N LEU A 86 14.32 -11.72 6.96
CA LEU A 86 14.16 -10.46 6.24
C LEU A 86 15.49 -9.71 6.03
N GLY A 87 16.61 -10.35 6.39
CA GLY A 87 17.92 -9.73 6.19
C GLY A 87 18.17 -8.51 7.08
N PHE A 88 17.45 -8.36 8.18
CA PHE A 88 17.64 -7.25 9.15
C PHE A 88 19.03 -7.16 9.76
N ARG A 89 19.93 -8.08 9.43
CA ARG A 89 21.32 -8.07 9.92
C ARG A 89 22.00 -6.73 9.73
N ASP A 90 21.59 -5.97 8.73
CA ASP A 90 22.17 -4.68 8.37
C ASP A 90 21.32 -3.48 8.81
N GLY A 91 20.19 -3.71 9.49
CA GLY A 91 19.29 -2.63 9.92
C GLY A 91 18.72 -1.81 8.77
N SER A 92 18.59 -2.39 7.58
CA SER A 92 18.22 -1.68 6.35
C SER A 92 16.83 -1.07 6.39
N THR A 93 15.89 -1.65 7.13
CA THR A 93 14.50 -1.17 7.25
C THR A 93 14.42 0.25 7.78
N VAL A 94 15.10 0.57 8.87
CA VAL A 94 15.07 1.92 9.45
C VAL A 94 15.68 2.96 8.51
N PRO A 95 16.91 2.77 7.99
CA PRO A 95 17.48 3.69 7.00
C PRO A 95 16.61 3.90 5.76
N ASN A 96 16.02 2.83 5.22
CA ASN A 96 15.14 2.91 4.07
C ASN A 96 13.87 3.70 4.38
N THR A 97 13.25 3.44 5.54
CA THR A 97 12.07 4.21 6.00
C THR A 97 12.40 5.69 6.15
N VAL A 98 13.54 6.02 6.78
CA VAL A 98 13.99 7.42 6.93
C VAL A 98 14.14 8.10 5.58
N ARG A 99 14.84 7.46 4.63
CA ARG A 99 15.04 8.03 3.29
C ARG A 99 13.71 8.22 2.56
N THR A 100 12.87 7.19 2.55
CA THR A 100 11.59 7.21 1.83
C THR A 100 10.62 8.22 2.43
N MET A 101 10.49 8.27 3.76
CA MET A 101 9.62 9.23 4.42
C MET A 101 10.12 10.67 4.31
N ALA A 102 11.43 10.90 4.21
CA ALA A 102 11.97 12.23 3.96
C ALA A 102 11.51 12.84 2.63
N LEU A 103 11.06 12.01 1.68
CA LEU A 103 10.51 12.47 0.41
C LEU A 103 9.11 13.07 0.55
N SER A 104 8.36 12.73 1.58
CA SER A 104 6.96 13.14 1.76
C SER A 104 6.76 14.66 1.61
N LYS A 105 7.76 15.45 1.99
CA LYS A 105 7.73 16.92 1.85
C LYS A 105 7.60 17.44 0.41
N PHE A 106 7.87 16.58 -0.59
CA PHE A 106 7.82 16.93 -2.01
C PHE A 106 6.48 16.59 -2.68
N PHE A 107 5.59 15.91 -1.97
CA PHE A 107 4.35 15.37 -2.51
C PHE A 107 3.12 16.00 -1.84
N ASP A 108 2.00 15.99 -2.55
CA ASP A 108 0.72 16.50 -2.05
C ASP A 108 0.09 15.55 -1.04
N GLN A 109 0.37 14.24 -1.18
CA GLN A 109 -0.05 13.20 -0.25
C GLN A 109 0.99 12.08 -0.22
N THR A 110 1.20 11.52 0.97
CA THR A 110 1.96 10.28 1.15
C THR A 110 1.00 9.17 1.61
N VAL A 111 1.10 7.99 1.00
CA VAL A 111 0.33 6.81 1.37
C VAL A 111 1.26 5.63 1.63
N VAL A 112 1.12 5.01 2.80
CA VAL A 112 1.83 3.79 3.19
C VAL A 112 0.82 2.64 3.23
N THR A 113 1.00 1.64 2.37
CA THR A 113 0.02 0.56 2.24
C THR A 113 0.34 -0.65 3.11
N GLY A 114 0.35 -0.47 4.42
CA GLY A 114 0.39 -1.54 5.42
C GLY A 114 1.75 -2.18 5.67
N ASP A 115 1.76 -3.13 6.59
CA ASP A 115 2.94 -3.76 7.14
C ASP A 115 4.01 -2.73 7.56
N THR A 116 3.51 -1.66 8.18
CA THR A 116 4.34 -0.60 8.76
C THR A 116 5.06 -1.11 9.99
N LEU A 117 4.32 -1.82 10.86
CA LEU A 117 4.87 -2.57 11.98
C LEU A 117 5.18 -4.00 11.53
N ASP A 118 6.27 -4.57 12.03
CA ASP A 118 6.49 -6.01 11.93
C ASP A 118 5.76 -6.77 13.06
N TYR A 119 5.71 -6.15 14.23
CA TYR A 119 4.98 -6.61 15.41
C TYR A 119 4.47 -5.46 16.25
N ILE A 120 3.35 -5.65 16.90
CA ILE A 120 2.81 -4.73 17.91
C ILE A 120 3.68 -4.82 19.17
N THR A 121 4.52 -3.82 19.36
CA THR A 121 5.31 -3.58 20.58
C THR A 121 5.29 -2.09 20.91
N HIS A 122 5.57 -1.73 22.16
CA HIS A 122 5.66 -0.33 22.56
C HIS A 122 6.79 0.39 21.82
N GLY A 123 7.95 -0.23 21.75
CA GLY A 123 9.10 0.32 21.02
C GLY A 123 8.83 0.50 19.53
N THR A 124 8.06 -0.40 18.89
CA THR A 124 7.72 -0.26 17.47
C THR A 124 6.73 0.88 17.23
N PHE A 125 5.75 1.10 18.11
CA PHE A 125 4.87 2.26 18.02
C PHE A 125 5.63 3.58 18.16
N ASP A 126 6.54 3.68 19.14
CA ASP A 126 7.37 4.88 19.33
C ASP A 126 8.29 5.12 18.10
N LEU A 127 8.87 4.06 17.55
CA LEU A 127 9.67 4.14 16.33
C LEU A 127 8.83 4.62 15.14
N THR A 128 7.65 4.04 14.94
CA THR A 128 6.72 4.43 13.86
C THR A 128 6.27 5.88 14.01
N LYS A 129 5.94 6.30 15.23
CA LYS A 129 5.61 7.69 15.51
C LYS A 129 6.71 8.62 15.02
N ARG A 130 7.95 8.35 15.40
CA ARG A 130 9.11 9.20 15.03
C ARG A 130 9.42 9.18 13.54
N LEU A 131 9.35 8.02 12.89
CA LEU A 131 9.79 7.86 11.51
C LEU A 131 8.68 8.17 10.48
N VAL A 132 7.43 7.98 10.84
CA VAL A 132 6.29 8.19 9.93
C VAL A 132 5.51 9.43 10.33
N TRP A 133 4.92 9.45 11.54
CA TRP A 133 3.98 10.49 11.93
C TRP A 133 4.59 11.84 12.25
N ASP A 134 5.80 11.88 12.81
CA ASP A 134 6.48 13.15 13.10
C ASP A 134 7.13 13.73 11.83
N VAL A 135 7.40 12.90 10.81
CA VAL A 135 7.91 13.32 9.50
C VAL A 135 6.77 13.76 8.57
N CYS A 136 5.70 12.98 8.50
CA CYS A 136 4.53 13.26 7.65
C CYS A 136 3.23 13.06 8.45
N PRO A 137 2.78 14.07 9.19
CA PRO A 137 1.58 13.98 10.04
C PRO A 137 0.29 13.64 9.29
N ASP A 138 0.24 13.98 8.01
CA ASP A 138 -0.91 13.81 7.13
C ASP A 138 -0.83 12.55 6.26
N ALA A 139 0.19 11.70 6.45
CA ALA A 139 0.29 10.44 5.73
C ALA A 139 -0.94 9.56 5.96
N PHE A 140 -1.43 8.91 4.91
CA PHE A 140 -2.38 7.82 5.06
C PHE A 140 -1.61 6.51 5.22
N VAL A 141 -1.93 5.75 6.26
CA VAL A 141 -1.27 4.48 6.55
C VAL A 141 -2.34 3.41 6.71
N THR A 142 -2.45 2.49 5.76
CA THR A 142 -3.37 1.35 5.87
C THR A 142 -2.79 0.30 6.81
N ILE A 143 -3.60 -0.67 7.17
CA ILE A 143 -3.20 -1.79 8.01
C ILE A 143 -2.91 -2.99 7.12
N GLY A 144 -1.75 -3.62 7.33
CA GLY A 144 -1.39 -4.93 6.78
C GLY A 144 -1.48 -6.04 7.83
N GLY A 145 -1.15 -7.26 7.44
CA GLY A 145 -1.24 -8.42 8.32
C GLY A 145 -0.28 -8.36 9.51
N HIS A 146 0.90 -7.79 9.31
CA HIS A 146 1.92 -7.63 10.36
C HIS A 146 1.54 -6.55 11.38
N ASP A 147 0.87 -5.49 10.97
CA ASP A 147 0.42 -4.42 11.87
C ASP A 147 -0.51 -4.91 12.99
N ILE A 148 -1.19 -6.05 12.78
CA ILE A 148 -2.05 -6.69 13.78
C ILE A 148 -1.43 -7.95 14.40
N THR A 149 -0.17 -8.24 14.10
CA THR A 149 0.53 -9.41 14.64
C THR A 149 1.31 -9.04 15.90
N ARG A 150 1.03 -9.72 16.99
CA ARG A 150 1.76 -9.51 18.26
C ARG A 150 2.93 -10.45 18.46
N VAL A 151 2.82 -11.65 17.90
CA VAL A 151 3.84 -12.70 18.05
C VAL A 151 3.79 -13.64 16.85
N MET A 152 4.93 -14.16 16.44
CA MET A 152 4.98 -15.22 15.44
C MET A 152 4.14 -16.44 15.87
N GLN A 153 3.32 -16.92 14.96
CA GLN A 153 2.46 -18.08 15.16
C GLN A 153 3.21 -19.25 15.84
N GLY A 154 2.68 -19.73 16.93
CA GLY A 154 3.07 -20.98 17.59
C GLY A 154 4.25 -20.91 18.55
N LYS A 155 4.86 -19.74 18.82
CA LYS A 155 6.04 -19.66 19.71
C LYS A 155 5.79 -19.03 21.08
N VAL A 156 4.80 -18.17 21.20
CA VAL A 156 4.35 -17.58 22.46
C VAL A 156 2.84 -17.45 22.43
N PRO A 157 2.10 -17.83 23.50
CA PRO A 157 0.66 -17.64 23.55
C PRO A 157 0.29 -16.17 23.35
N ASP A 158 -0.61 -15.92 22.42
CA ASP A 158 -1.18 -14.61 22.23
C ASP A 158 -2.45 -14.49 23.08
N ASP A 159 -2.35 -13.70 24.12
CA ASP A 159 -3.41 -13.46 25.11
C ASP A 159 -4.36 -12.30 24.72
N THR A 160 -4.15 -11.71 23.53
CA THR A 160 -4.94 -10.57 23.06
C THR A 160 -5.94 -10.99 21.98
N THR A 161 -7.11 -10.35 22.05
CA THR A 161 -8.13 -10.47 20.99
C THR A 161 -7.78 -9.55 19.82
N LEU A 162 -8.38 -9.80 18.68
CA LEU A 162 -8.24 -8.96 17.52
C LEU A 162 -8.80 -7.54 17.77
N GLU A 163 -9.93 -7.45 18.48
CA GLU A 163 -10.52 -6.17 18.86
C GLU A 163 -9.55 -5.35 19.71
N SER A 164 -8.86 -5.98 20.68
CA SER A 164 -7.89 -5.27 21.53
C SER A 164 -6.69 -4.78 20.73
N ARG A 165 -6.28 -5.49 19.67
CA ARG A 165 -5.21 -5.04 18.77
C ARG A 165 -5.64 -3.87 17.90
N TYR A 166 -6.86 -3.91 17.34
CA TYR A 166 -7.40 -2.77 16.61
C TYR A 166 -7.62 -1.55 17.49
N ALA A 167 -8.06 -1.73 18.74
CA ALA A 167 -8.16 -0.63 19.71
C ALA A 167 -6.78 0.03 19.93
N LEU A 168 -5.75 -0.80 20.17
CA LEU A 168 -4.38 -0.32 20.37
C LEU A 168 -3.83 0.40 19.14
N LEU A 169 -4.09 -0.11 17.93
CA LEU A 169 -3.73 0.58 16.69
C LEU A 169 -4.46 1.92 16.57
N SER A 170 -5.77 1.95 16.84
CA SER A 170 -6.56 3.18 16.76
C SER A 170 -6.07 4.28 17.70
N GLU A 171 -5.54 3.92 18.87
CA GLU A 171 -4.93 4.86 19.83
C GLU A 171 -3.61 5.44 19.32
N ASN A 172 -2.90 4.72 18.45
CA ASN A 172 -1.57 5.08 17.94
C ASN A 172 -1.56 5.60 16.49
N TRP A 173 -2.69 5.49 15.77
CA TRP A 173 -2.83 6.02 14.41
C TRP A 173 -3.42 7.44 14.43
N ARG A 174 -3.04 8.26 13.46
CA ARG A 174 -3.52 9.66 13.37
C ARG A 174 -4.81 9.84 12.55
N HIS A 175 -5.36 8.76 12.03
CA HIS A 175 -6.63 8.74 11.29
C HIS A 175 -7.38 7.44 11.57
N ASP A 176 -8.61 7.33 11.06
CA ASP A 176 -9.37 6.08 11.14
C ASP A 176 -8.60 4.95 10.45
N ILE A 177 -8.28 3.90 11.20
CA ILE A 177 -7.49 2.75 10.72
C ILE A 177 -8.22 1.92 9.68
N HIS A 178 -9.53 2.00 9.60
CA HIS A 178 -10.31 1.20 8.67
C HIS A 178 -10.49 1.87 7.32
N TYR A 179 -10.61 3.21 7.31
CA TYR A 179 -10.91 3.94 6.09
C TYR A 179 -10.58 5.43 6.24
N VAL A 180 -9.79 5.97 5.35
CA VAL A 180 -9.54 7.41 5.26
C VAL A 180 -9.60 7.84 3.80
N SER A 181 -10.17 9.01 3.54
CA SER A 181 -10.21 9.59 2.20
C SER A 181 -9.98 11.09 2.22
N ARG A 182 -9.42 11.62 1.13
CA ARG A 182 -9.17 13.06 0.92
C ARG A 182 -9.26 13.39 -0.57
N VAL A 183 -9.80 14.56 -0.88
CA VAL A 183 -9.75 15.13 -2.23
C VAL A 183 -8.52 16.04 -2.33
N LEU A 184 -7.75 15.87 -3.40
CA LEU A 184 -6.57 16.68 -3.70
C LEU A 184 -6.83 17.45 -4.99
N GLY A 185 -6.54 18.76 -4.97
CA GLY A 185 -6.57 19.66 -6.14
C GLY A 185 -7.90 19.69 -6.91
N ASP A 186 -9.03 19.33 -6.29
CA ASP A 186 -10.34 19.16 -6.96
C ASP A 186 -10.29 18.25 -8.21
N LYS A 187 -9.38 17.27 -8.21
CA LYS A 187 -9.14 16.33 -9.32
C LYS A 187 -9.25 14.88 -8.92
N VAL A 188 -8.64 14.52 -7.81
CA VAL A 188 -8.48 13.13 -7.39
C VAL A 188 -8.91 12.93 -5.94
N ARG A 189 -9.65 11.88 -5.71
CA ARG A 189 -9.93 11.36 -4.39
C ARG A 189 -9.00 10.21 -4.08
N VAL A 190 -8.16 10.39 -3.09
CA VAL A 190 -7.29 9.35 -2.53
C VAL A 190 -8.04 8.64 -1.42
N VAL A 191 -8.16 7.33 -1.51
CA VAL A 191 -8.88 6.50 -0.54
C VAL A 191 -7.95 5.39 -0.05
N ALA A 192 -7.68 5.35 1.25
CA ALA A 192 -6.90 4.30 1.87
C ALA A 192 -7.78 3.43 2.78
N VAL A 193 -7.74 2.11 2.56
CA VAL A 193 -8.66 1.14 3.17
C VAL A 193 -7.87 0.00 3.81
N ASN A 194 -8.26 -0.39 5.02
CA ASN A 194 -7.69 -1.53 5.71
C ASN A 194 -8.23 -2.85 5.13
N ASN A 195 -7.32 -3.74 4.72
CA ASN A 195 -7.64 -5.12 4.37
C ASN A 195 -6.63 -6.14 4.97
N GLY A 196 -5.93 -5.76 6.02
CA GLY A 196 -4.86 -6.56 6.64
C GLY A 196 -5.29 -7.88 7.27
N GLN A 197 -6.57 -8.27 7.15
CA GLN A 197 -7.10 -9.59 7.49
C GLN A 197 -7.57 -10.38 6.28
N SER A 198 -7.07 -10.07 5.11
CA SER A 198 -7.51 -10.64 3.84
C SER A 198 -9.02 -10.47 3.62
N ARG A 199 -9.60 -9.36 4.12
CA ARG A 199 -11.02 -9.06 3.97
C ARG A 199 -11.32 -7.57 4.03
N PHE A 200 -12.46 -7.20 3.44
CA PHE A 200 -13.11 -5.89 3.65
C PHE A 200 -14.34 -6.03 4.56
N PHE A 201 -14.78 -4.91 5.11
CA PHE A 201 -15.93 -4.82 6.02
C PHE A 201 -17.05 -3.98 5.42
N SER A 202 -18.30 -4.26 5.77
CA SER A 202 -19.47 -3.58 5.21
C SER A 202 -19.43 -2.06 5.36
N HIS A 203 -18.95 -1.54 6.50
CA HIS A 203 -18.84 -0.10 6.72
C HIS A 203 -17.82 0.58 5.77
N GLN A 204 -16.81 -0.14 5.30
CA GLN A 204 -15.86 0.35 4.29
C GLN A 204 -16.55 0.45 2.92
N THR A 205 -17.38 -0.55 2.58
CA THR A 205 -18.18 -0.55 1.35
C THR A 205 -19.14 0.63 1.30
N GLU A 206 -19.82 0.93 2.42
CA GLU A 206 -20.73 2.07 2.53
C GLU A 206 -20.02 3.41 2.32
N ARG A 207 -18.86 3.58 2.95
CA ARG A 207 -18.03 4.80 2.80
C ARG A 207 -17.50 4.95 1.38
N LEU A 208 -17.00 3.87 0.78
CA LEU A 208 -16.51 3.90 -0.61
C LEU A 208 -17.64 4.22 -1.58
N ARG A 209 -18.85 3.71 -1.36
CA ARG A 209 -20.03 4.03 -2.18
C ARG A 209 -20.35 5.53 -2.15
N ALA A 210 -20.28 6.15 -0.97
CA ALA A 210 -20.47 7.59 -0.83
C ALA A 210 -19.37 8.38 -1.54
N ASP A 211 -18.11 7.96 -1.40
CA ASP A 211 -16.97 8.61 -2.05
C ASP A 211 -17.02 8.48 -3.58
N ILE A 212 -17.43 7.34 -4.13
CA ILE A 212 -17.65 7.14 -5.57
C ILE A 212 -18.75 8.08 -6.08
N SER A 213 -19.85 8.20 -5.34
CA SER A 213 -20.96 9.08 -5.72
C SER A 213 -20.55 10.54 -5.74
N ASP A 214 -19.82 11.01 -4.72
CA ASP A 214 -19.29 12.39 -4.66
C ASP A 214 -18.25 12.63 -5.76
N ALA A 215 -17.33 11.69 -5.97
CA ALA A 215 -16.32 11.78 -7.02
C ALA A 215 -16.95 11.91 -8.40
N ARG A 216 -17.93 11.07 -8.71
CA ARG A 216 -18.68 11.12 -9.99
C ARG A 216 -19.40 12.47 -10.17
N ALA A 217 -20.08 12.96 -9.13
CA ALA A 217 -20.78 14.24 -9.18
C ALA A 217 -19.84 15.43 -9.41
N ARG A 218 -18.59 15.32 -8.96
CA ARG A 218 -17.57 16.38 -9.09
C ARG A 218 -16.62 16.19 -10.26
N GLY A 219 -16.70 15.07 -10.98
CA GLY A 219 -15.75 14.72 -12.05
C GLY A 219 -14.33 14.42 -11.53
N HIS A 220 -14.22 13.88 -10.31
CA HIS A 220 -12.96 13.41 -9.78
C HIS A 220 -12.69 11.97 -10.21
N ILE A 221 -11.43 11.60 -10.31
CA ILE A 221 -11.04 10.19 -10.30
C ILE A 221 -10.84 9.71 -8.86
N VAL A 222 -10.93 8.39 -8.64
CA VAL A 222 -10.68 7.73 -7.36
C VAL A 222 -9.46 6.82 -7.52
N LEU A 223 -8.49 6.98 -6.64
CA LEU A 223 -7.33 6.10 -6.49
C LEU A 223 -7.43 5.37 -5.15
N LEU A 224 -7.36 4.04 -5.20
CA LEU A 224 -7.56 3.16 -4.05
C LEU A 224 -6.23 2.60 -3.56
N PHE A 225 -6.04 2.62 -2.26
CA PHE A 225 -4.84 2.13 -1.58
C PHE A 225 -5.23 1.15 -0.49
N TRP A 226 -4.64 -0.04 -0.51
CA TRP A 226 -4.75 -1.05 0.55
C TRP A 226 -3.56 -2.00 0.51
N HIS A 227 -3.44 -2.88 1.50
CA HIS A 227 -2.23 -3.69 1.64
C HIS A 227 -2.21 -4.90 0.70
N GLU A 228 -3.19 -5.80 0.83
CA GLU A 228 -3.22 -7.07 0.09
C GLU A 228 -3.88 -6.91 -1.29
N PRO A 229 -3.17 -7.21 -2.39
CA PRO A 229 -3.72 -7.02 -3.73
C PRO A 229 -4.87 -7.98 -4.06
N ILE A 230 -5.69 -7.60 -5.02
CA ILE A 230 -6.70 -8.47 -5.63
C ILE A 230 -5.97 -9.50 -6.51
N CYS A 231 -6.25 -10.77 -6.31
CA CYS A 231 -5.57 -11.87 -6.99
C CYS A 231 -6.29 -12.46 -8.18
N THR A 232 -7.55 -12.20 -8.31
CA THR A 232 -8.33 -12.77 -9.39
C THR A 232 -8.75 -11.69 -10.39
N ARG A 233 -8.71 -12.03 -11.66
CA ARG A 233 -9.29 -11.22 -12.72
C ARG A 233 -10.80 -11.37 -12.77
N ASN A 234 -11.31 -12.51 -12.29
CA ASN A 234 -12.72 -12.80 -12.21
C ASN A 234 -13.03 -13.56 -10.91
N PRO A 235 -13.83 -13.02 -9.96
CA PRO A 235 -14.12 -13.66 -8.69
C PRO A 235 -14.92 -14.95 -8.80
N ASN A 236 -15.52 -15.22 -9.96
CA ASN A 236 -16.25 -16.45 -10.24
C ASN A 236 -15.39 -17.53 -10.88
N GLU A 237 -14.14 -17.23 -11.19
CA GLU A 237 -13.17 -18.13 -11.77
C GLU A 237 -11.90 -18.09 -10.94
N VAL A 238 -11.34 -19.26 -10.63
CA VAL A 238 -10.04 -19.36 -9.96
C VAL A 238 -8.94 -19.05 -10.99
N ASP A 239 -8.85 -17.79 -11.39
CA ASP A 239 -7.77 -17.34 -12.28
C ASP A 239 -6.64 -16.76 -11.42
N VAL A 240 -5.79 -17.66 -10.94
CA VAL A 240 -4.62 -17.31 -10.13
C VAL A 240 -3.54 -16.74 -11.03
N VAL A 241 -3.15 -15.49 -10.79
CA VAL A 241 -2.03 -14.87 -11.49
C VAL A 241 -0.72 -15.30 -10.82
N PRO A 242 0.13 -16.11 -11.47
CA PRO A 242 1.42 -16.49 -10.90
C PRO A 242 2.35 -15.26 -10.81
N ILE A 243 2.99 -15.08 -9.66
CA ILE A 243 3.93 -14.00 -9.41
C ILE A 243 5.32 -14.55 -9.20
N ARG A 244 6.28 -13.89 -9.80
CA ARG A 244 7.69 -14.14 -9.53
C ARG A 244 8.09 -13.38 -8.26
N VAL A 245 8.43 -14.11 -7.22
CA VAL A 245 8.82 -13.51 -5.94
C VAL A 245 10.32 -13.24 -5.93
N ASN A 246 10.73 -12.03 -5.55
CA ASN A 246 12.14 -11.61 -5.57
C ASN A 246 12.97 -12.18 -4.41
N ASP A 247 12.38 -12.98 -3.51
CA ASP A 247 13.07 -13.61 -2.38
C ASP A 247 13.90 -14.85 -2.77
N GLY A 248 14.03 -15.14 -4.07
CA GLY A 248 14.73 -16.31 -4.59
C GLY A 248 13.93 -17.62 -4.52
N SER A 249 12.72 -17.62 -3.99
CA SER A 249 11.88 -18.83 -3.86
C SER A 249 11.14 -19.22 -5.14
N GLY A 250 11.33 -18.48 -6.23
CA GLY A 250 10.75 -18.77 -7.53
C GLY A 250 9.41 -18.11 -7.78
N THR A 251 8.53 -18.78 -8.51
CA THR A 251 7.18 -18.31 -8.80
C THR A 251 6.22 -18.84 -7.75
N ARG A 252 5.44 -17.97 -7.12
CA ARG A 252 4.34 -18.36 -6.23
C ARG A 252 3.01 -18.02 -6.88
N ASP A 253 2.03 -18.88 -6.65
CA ASP A 253 0.66 -18.56 -7.02
C ASP A 253 0.10 -17.52 -6.04
N PHE A 254 -0.70 -16.60 -6.55
CA PHE A 254 -1.40 -15.56 -5.78
C PHE A 254 -2.49 -16.15 -4.86
N CYS A 255 -2.16 -17.18 -4.13
CA CYS A 255 -3.13 -17.98 -3.40
C CYS A 255 -3.49 -17.44 -2.01
N HIS A 256 -2.99 -16.25 -1.63
CA HIS A 256 -3.19 -15.70 -0.27
C HIS A 256 -4.03 -14.43 -0.22
N SER A 257 -4.63 -14.01 -1.31
CA SER A 257 -5.49 -12.85 -1.26
C SER A 257 -6.93 -13.19 -0.92
N PHE A 258 -7.60 -12.15 -0.45
CA PHE A 258 -8.96 -12.21 0.08
C PHE A 258 -10.06 -12.43 -0.97
N ILE A 259 -9.73 -12.41 -2.26
CA ILE A 259 -10.68 -12.64 -3.37
C ILE A 259 -10.12 -13.68 -4.32
N GLY A 260 -10.88 -14.73 -4.56
CA GLY A 260 -10.59 -15.76 -5.56
C GLY A 260 -9.97 -17.05 -5.06
N LYS A 261 -9.78 -17.21 -3.75
CA LYS A 261 -9.29 -18.48 -3.20
C LYS A 261 -10.44 -19.42 -2.81
N ASP A 262 -10.62 -20.53 -3.57
CA ASP A 262 -11.40 -21.71 -3.19
C ASP A 262 -12.76 -21.44 -2.51
N GLY A 263 -13.53 -20.46 -2.95
CA GLY A 263 -14.83 -20.13 -2.37
C GLY A 263 -14.79 -19.54 -0.95
N GLN A 264 -13.64 -19.10 -0.47
CA GLN A 264 -13.46 -18.52 0.87
C GLN A 264 -13.66 -17.00 0.94
N THR A 265 -13.92 -16.34 -0.18
CA THR A 265 -14.21 -14.90 -0.17
C THR A 265 -15.50 -14.64 0.61
N CYS A 266 -15.42 -13.88 1.70
CA CYS A 266 -16.61 -13.51 2.47
C CYS A 266 -17.51 -12.56 1.68
N ALA A 267 -18.81 -12.56 2.03
CA ALA A 267 -19.81 -11.77 1.31
C ALA A 267 -19.48 -10.28 1.29
N GLU A 268 -18.98 -9.73 2.40
CA GLU A 268 -18.60 -8.32 2.48
C GLU A 268 -17.43 -7.96 1.55
N SER A 269 -16.42 -8.83 1.46
CA SER A 269 -15.30 -8.63 0.53
C SER A 269 -15.74 -8.72 -0.93
N LEU A 270 -16.67 -9.63 -1.23
CA LEU A 270 -17.24 -9.75 -2.58
C LEU A 270 -18.08 -8.50 -2.94
N GLU A 271 -18.86 -7.98 -1.99
CA GLU A 271 -19.61 -6.74 -2.19
C GLU A 271 -18.68 -5.56 -2.46
N PHE A 272 -17.60 -5.43 -1.68
CA PHE A 272 -16.58 -4.40 -1.89
C PHE A 272 -15.91 -4.53 -3.26
N TYR A 273 -15.51 -5.74 -3.64
CA TYR A 273 -14.93 -6.02 -4.94
C TYR A 273 -15.89 -5.65 -6.08
N ASN A 274 -17.15 -6.05 -5.99
CA ASN A 274 -18.15 -5.71 -6.99
C ASN A 274 -18.37 -4.19 -7.08
N LEU A 275 -18.39 -3.49 -5.94
CA LEU A 275 -18.46 -2.03 -5.93
C LEU A 275 -17.28 -1.41 -6.67
N VAL A 276 -16.06 -1.90 -6.45
CA VAL A 276 -14.86 -1.43 -7.15
C VAL A 276 -14.95 -1.69 -8.65
N THR A 277 -15.23 -2.94 -9.04
CA THR A 277 -15.19 -3.36 -10.45
C THR A 277 -16.34 -2.85 -11.31
N HIS A 278 -17.46 -2.44 -10.72
CA HIS A 278 -18.60 -1.86 -11.47
C HIS A 278 -18.60 -0.32 -11.52
N ASN A 279 -17.53 0.33 -11.08
CA ASN A 279 -17.40 1.79 -11.06
C ASN A 279 -16.07 2.26 -11.69
N ALA A 280 -15.63 1.59 -12.75
CA ALA A 280 -14.38 1.91 -13.45
C ALA A 280 -14.44 3.22 -14.27
N ASP A 281 -15.58 3.89 -14.29
CA ASP A 281 -15.71 5.26 -14.79
C ASP A 281 -14.96 6.27 -13.89
N VAL A 282 -14.98 6.05 -12.57
CA VAL A 282 -14.31 6.92 -11.60
C VAL A 282 -13.12 6.25 -10.93
N ILE A 283 -13.17 4.92 -10.67
CA ILE A 283 -12.04 4.21 -10.07
C ILE A 283 -10.98 3.93 -11.15
N ARG A 284 -9.82 4.56 -11.02
CA ARG A 284 -8.80 4.55 -12.07
C ARG A 284 -7.53 3.79 -11.71
N GLY A 285 -7.30 3.48 -10.45
CA GLY A 285 -6.11 2.75 -10.03
C GLY A 285 -6.21 2.15 -8.64
N ILE A 286 -5.51 1.03 -8.43
CA ILE A 286 -5.36 0.31 -7.18
C ILE A 286 -3.87 0.20 -6.86
N PHE A 287 -3.48 0.46 -5.61
CA PHE A 287 -2.09 0.49 -5.16
C PHE A 287 -1.93 -0.34 -3.90
N CYS A 288 -1.01 -1.31 -3.93
CA CYS A 288 -0.85 -2.34 -2.90
C CYS A 288 0.62 -2.57 -2.53
N GLY A 289 0.83 -3.33 -1.46
CA GLY A 289 2.11 -3.90 -1.03
C GLY A 289 2.03 -5.43 -0.88
N HIS A 290 2.40 -5.93 0.31
CA HIS A 290 2.25 -7.32 0.76
C HIS A 290 3.20 -8.33 0.13
N TRP A 291 3.38 -8.33 -1.19
CA TRP A 291 4.15 -9.36 -1.90
C TRP A 291 5.64 -9.09 -1.97
N HIS A 292 6.10 -7.96 -1.44
CA HIS A 292 7.50 -7.57 -1.45
C HIS A 292 8.14 -7.70 -2.85
N SER A 293 7.34 -7.49 -3.88
CA SER A 293 7.74 -7.63 -5.27
C SER A 293 6.97 -6.65 -6.13
N ASP A 294 7.65 -6.06 -7.09
CA ASP A 294 7.02 -5.11 -7.99
C ASP A 294 6.34 -5.83 -9.15
N PHE A 295 5.06 -5.59 -9.29
CA PHE A 295 4.33 -6.06 -10.45
C PHE A 295 3.11 -5.20 -10.75
N TYR A 296 2.61 -5.39 -11.94
CA TYR A 296 1.43 -4.74 -12.48
C TYR A 296 0.43 -5.80 -12.93
N THR A 297 -0.83 -5.61 -12.58
CA THR A 297 -1.95 -6.43 -13.06
C THR A 297 -3.10 -5.56 -13.51
N GLU A 298 -4.04 -6.14 -14.25
CA GLU A 298 -5.26 -5.49 -14.67
C GLU A 298 -6.46 -6.26 -14.12
N ILE A 299 -7.29 -5.57 -13.35
CA ILE A 299 -8.53 -6.13 -12.81
C ILE A 299 -9.63 -5.87 -13.83
N LEU A 300 -10.31 -6.93 -14.27
CA LEU A 300 -11.47 -6.81 -15.16
C LEU A 300 -12.57 -6.03 -14.47
N ALA A 301 -13.07 -5.02 -15.13
CA ALA A 301 -14.04 -4.09 -14.58
C ALA A 301 -15.03 -3.60 -15.65
N GLU A 302 -16.03 -2.88 -15.22
CA GLU A 302 -16.98 -2.23 -16.10
C GLU A 302 -17.41 -0.87 -15.53
N THR A 303 -17.87 -0.03 -16.41
CA THR A 303 -18.54 1.22 -16.04
C THR A 303 -20.02 0.97 -15.71
N PRO A 304 -20.71 1.88 -15.01
CA PRO A 304 -22.13 1.68 -14.65
C PRO A 304 -23.08 1.46 -15.84
N ASP A 305 -22.70 1.90 -17.05
CA ASP A 305 -23.43 1.65 -18.30
C ASP A 305 -23.06 0.31 -18.96
N GLY A 306 -22.24 -0.52 -18.29
CA GLY A 306 -21.87 -1.87 -18.72
C GLY A 306 -20.72 -1.95 -19.74
N LYS A 307 -20.01 -0.85 -19.99
CA LYS A 307 -18.81 -0.88 -20.86
C LYS A 307 -17.68 -1.59 -20.16
N LYS A 308 -17.17 -2.67 -20.75
CA LYS A 308 -16.04 -3.43 -20.24
C LYS A 308 -14.73 -2.65 -20.34
N THR A 309 -13.94 -2.72 -19.29
CA THR A 309 -12.65 -2.05 -19.17
C THR A 309 -11.77 -2.78 -18.15
N VAL A 310 -10.66 -2.19 -17.76
CA VAL A 310 -9.78 -2.69 -16.70
C VAL A 310 -9.44 -1.58 -15.73
N ILE A 311 -9.19 -1.96 -14.48
CA ILE A 311 -8.58 -1.09 -13.46
C ILE A 311 -7.14 -1.56 -13.27
N PRO A 312 -6.13 -0.71 -13.50
CA PRO A 312 -4.74 -1.06 -13.23
C PRO A 312 -4.50 -1.25 -11.73
N GLN A 313 -3.79 -2.32 -11.36
CA GLN A 313 -3.34 -2.57 -10.02
C GLN A 313 -1.80 -2.61 -10.00
N TYR A 314 -1.22 -1.77 -9.16
CA TYR A 314 0.22 -1.67 -8.93
C TYR A 314 0.55 -2.26 -7.57
N VAL A 315 1.47 -3.21 -7.54
CA VAL A 315 2.01 -3.76 -6.30
C VAL A 315 3.47 -3.37 -6.19
N LEU A 316 3.83 -2.78 -5.07
CA LEU A 316 5.16 -2.23 -4.83
C LEU A 316 5.96 -3.15 -3.92
N THR A 317 7.25 -3.26 -4.20
CA THR A 317 8.22 -3.93 -3.32
C THR A 317 8.34 -3.18 -1.99
N GLY A 318 8.46 -3.93 -0.91
CA GLY A 318 8.62 -3.38 0.44
C GLY A 318 9.96 -2.68 0.70
N ASN A 319 9.97 -1.83 1.68
CA ASN A 319 11.17 -1.08 2.13
C ASN A 319 12.10 -1.88 3.06
N MET A 320 11.83 -3.16 3.25
CA MET A 320 12.53 -4.03 4.17
C MET A 320 13.82 -4.66 3.61
N TYR A 321 14.13 -4.43 2.35
CA TYR A 321 15.31 -5.00 1.67
C TYR A 321 16.48 -4.00 1.65
N ASP A 322 17.44 -4.24 0.76
CA ASP A 322 18.67 -3.46 0.60
C ASP A 322 18.44 -1.99 0.20
N LYS A 323 17.29 -1.70 -0.42
CA LYS A 323 16.92 -0.36 -0.89
C LYS A 323 15.51 0.03 -0.42
N GLY A 324 15.28 1.34 -0.33
CA GLY A 324 13.94 1.90 -0.24
C GLY A 324 13.20 1.75 -1.58
N HIS A 325 11.89 1.63 -1.52
CA HIS A 325 11.03 1.56 -2.70
C HIS A 325 9.88 2.57 -2.61
N ALA A 326 9.65 3.28 -3.68
CA ALA A 326 8.58 4.27 -3.77
C ALA A 326 7.97 4.31 -5.18
N LEU A 327 6.66 4.53 -5.25
CA LEU A 327 5.93 4.79 -6.48
C LEU A 327 5.45 6.25 -6.45
N ILE A 328 5.81 7.00 -7.48
CA ILE A 328 5.32 8.37 -7.70
C ILE A 328 4.10 8.28 -8.61
N ILE A 329 2.98 8.76 -8.12
CA ILE A 329 1.73 8.78 -8.86
C ILE A 329 1.44 10.23 -9.22
N THR A 330 1.34 10.51 -10.52
CA THR A 330 1.00 11.83 -11.05
C THR A 330 -0.41 11.81 -11.61
N VAL A 331 -1.20 12.83 -11.27
CA VAL A 331 -2.56 13.05 -11.78
C VAL A 331 -2.60 14.43 -12.43
N ASP A 332 -2.76 14.50 -13.75
CA ASP A 332 -2.86 15.73 -14.54
C ASP A 332 -4.28 16.26 -14.68
#